data_f79e0fcaf81671a636cd4c2ffab08e1c
#
_entry.id   f79e0fcaf81671a636cd4c2ffab08e1c
#
_cell.length_a   1.000
_cell.length_b   1.000
_cell.length_c   1.000
_cell.angle_alpha   90.00
_cell.angle_beta   90.00
_cell.angle_gamma   90.00
#
_symmetry.space_group_name_H-M   'P 1'
#
loop_
_entity.id
_entity.type
_entity.pdbx_description
1 polymer ?
#
loop_
_entity_poly.entity_id
_entity_poly.type
_entity_poly.pdbx_seq_one_letter_code
_entity_poly.pdbx_strand_id
1 'polypeptide(L)'
;MNTEPKDIIVLGAIQAGIKKFDKIQKMTQIEPEELNSILQQLENREFIQVAEKSGLLGKKIETLLTKKGSNEVDKQVHELQTKWNQMSTLYKTQDKEGLKQYMDESKSFFPMMIFFGVMNIEMFSMMFGMIGIEMSNYVPTENMPEGEEFDTDVEF
;
A
#
# COMPACT_ATOMS: atom_id res chain seq x y z
N MET A 1 -4.97 -18.16 -6.68
CA MET A 1 -5.62 -17.16 -5.85
C MET A 1 -4.86 -15.86 -5.94
N ASN A 2 -5.57 -14.78 -6.23
CA ASN A 2 -4.92 -13.49 -6.37
C ASN A 2 -4.57 -12.92 -5.01
N THR A 3 -3.51 -12.12 -4.97
CA THR A 3 -3.10 -11.46 -3.75
C THR A 3 -3.96 -10.21 -3.55
N GLU A 4 -4.57 -10.09 -2.39
CA GLU A 4 -5.41 -8.95 -2.10
C GLU A 4 -4.56 -7.70 -1.80
N PRO A 5 -5.09 -6.50 -2.00
CA PRO A 5 -4.33 -5.28 -1.71
C PRO A 5 -3.78 -5.20 -0.30
N LYS A 6 -4.56 -5.62 0.70
CA LYS A 6 -4.07 -5.60 2.08
C LYS A 6 -2.92 -6.55 2.30
N ASP A 7 -2.91 -7.69 1.60
CA ASP A 7 -1.81 -8.64 1.71
C ASP A 7 -0.51 -8.00 1.24
N ILE A 8 -0.56 -7.27 0.15
CA ILE A 8 0.63 -6.62 -0.41
C ILE A 8 1.10 -5.50 0.50
N ILE A 9 0.19 -4.75 1.09
CA ILE A 9 0.56 -3.69 2.03
C ILE A 9 1.28 -4.29 3.23
N VAL A 10 0.80 -5.42 3.75
CA VAL A 10 1.45 -6.10 4.86
C VAL A 10 2.85 -6.58 4.45
N LEU A 11 2.97 -7.19 3.27
CA LEU A 11 4.27 -7.60 2.77
C LEU A 11 5.21 -6.41 2.61
N GLY A 12 4.69 -5.28 2.14
CA GLY A 12 5.49 -4.08 1.98
C GLY A 12 5.99 -3.53 3.32
N ALA A 13 5.16 -3.60 4.36
CA ALA A 13 5.58 -3.16 5.68
C ALA A 13 6.72 -4.05 6.19
N ILE A 14 6.61 -5.35 5.98
CA ILE A 14 7.66 -6.29 6.39
C ILE A 14 8.93 -6.04 5.58
N GLN A 15 8.80 -5.78 4.28
CA GLN A 15 9.94 -5.47 3.44
C GLN A 15 10.67 -4.21 3.92
N ALA A 16 9.92 -3.24 4.43
CA ALA A 16 10.50 -2.01 4.95
C ALA A 16 11.19 -2.20 6.31
N GLY A 17 11.18 -3.40 6.86
CA GLY A 17 11.86 -3.68 8.10
C GLY A 17 10.96 -3.75 9.32
N ILE A 18 9.65 -3.64 9.14
CA ILE A 18 8.70 -3.72 10.25
C ILE A 18 8.42 -5.20 10.50
N LYS A 19 8.89 -5.73 11.63
CA LYS A 19 8.83 -7.17 11.88
C LYS A 19 7.84 -7.58 12.97
N LYS A 20 7.47 -6.65 13.86
CA LYS A 20 6.61 -7.01 14.99
C LYS A 20 5.15 -6.78 14.65
N PHE A 21 4.29 -7.67 15.15
CA PHE A 21 2.86 -7.63 14.87
C PHE A 21 2.25 -6.26 15.19
N ASP A 22 2.52 -5.74 16.40
CA ASP A 22 1.94 -4.47 16.80
C ASP A 22 2.41 -3.32 15.92
N LYS A 23 3.63 -3.38 15.43
CA LYS A 23 4.17 -2.35 14.55
C LYS A 23 3.57 -2.44 13.16
N ILE A 24 3.39 -3.66 12.65
CA ILE A 24 2.73 -3.85 11.37
C ILE A 24 1.31 -3.34 11.44
N GLN A 25 0.60 -3.67 12.53
CA GLN A 25 -0.77 -3.22 12.71
C GLN A 25 -0.86 -1.69 12.74
N LYS A 26 0.05 -1.06 13.47
CA LYS A 26 0.06 0.39 13.59
C LYS A 26 0.31 1.05 12.24
N MET A 27 1.24 0.51 11.46
CA MET A 27 1.59 1.09 10.18
C MET A 27 0.49 0.88 9.14
N THR A 28 -0.13 -0.29 9.13
CA THR A 28 -1.13 -0.64 8.12
C THR A 28 -2.55 -0.29 8.55
N GLN A 29 -2.77 -0.11 9.86
CA GLN A 29 -4.08 0.17 10.43
C GLN A 29 -5.11 -0.93 10.14
N ILE A 30 -4.64 -2.15 9.96
CA ILE A 30 -5.50 -3.31 9.78
C ILE A 30 -5.89 -3.83 11.16
N GLU A 31 -7.14 -4.25 11.31
CA GLU A 31 -7.61 -4.80 12.59
C GLU A 31 -6.80 -6.03 12.99
N PRO A 32 -6.55 -6.24 14.29
CA PRO A 32 -5.68 -7.34 14.72
C PRO A 32 -6.11 -8.70 14.22
N GLU A 33 -7.41 -8.99 14.23
CA GLU A 33 -7.89 -10.30 13.78
C GLU A 33 -7.65 -10.47 12.29
N GLU A 34 -7.92 -9.44 11.53
CA GLU A 34 -7.69 -9.49 10.08
C GLU A 34 -6.20 -9.61 9.78
N LEU A 35 -5.37 -8.86 10.49
CA LEU A 35 -3.93 -8.93 10.28
C LEU A 35 -3.41 -10.32 10.59
N ASN A 36 -3.89 -10.93 11.68
CA ASN A 36 -3.47 -12.28 12.02
C ASN A 36 -3.84 -13.27 10.91
N SER A 37 -5.03 -13.12 10.36
CA SER A 37 -5.47 -13.98 9.25
C SER A 37 -4.60 -13.77 8.01
N ILE A 38 -4.28 -12.52 7.70
CA ILE A 38 -3.42 -12.21 6.57
C ILE A 38 -2.04 -12.83 6.75
N LEU A 39 -1.46 -12.68 7.94
CA LEU A 39 -0.13 -13.24 8.20
C LEU A 39 -0.12 -14.75 8.07
N GLN A 40 -1.18 -15.42 8.53
CA GLN A 40 -1.26 -16.87 8.38
C GLN A 40 -1.32 -17.28 6.91
N GLN A 41 -2.09 -16.55 6.11
CA GLN A 41 -2.17 -16.85 4.69
C GLN A 41 -0.86 -16.59 3.97
N LEU A 42 -0.16 -15.52 4.34
CA LEU A 42 1.13 -15.19 3.74
C LEU A 42 2.17 -16.24 4.10
N GLU A 43 2.14 -16.74 5.33
CA GLU A 43 3.04 -17.80 5.74
C GLU A 43 2.73 -19.10 4.97
N ASN A 44 1.47 -19.43 4.82
CA ASN A 44 1.07 -20.62 4.08
C ASN A 44 1.50 -20.55 2.61
N ARG A 45 1.54 -19.35 2.05
CA ARG A 45 1.99 -19.15 0.67
C ARG A 45 3.50 -18.99 0.58
N GLU A 46 4.20 -19.10 1.70
CA GLU A 46 5.65 -19.02 1.77
C GLU A 46 6.19 -17.63 1.40
N PHE A 47 5.39 -16.60 1.55
CA PHE A 47 5.85 -15.24 1.34
C PHE A 47 6.56 -14.70 2.57
N ILE A 48 6.25 -15.22 3.75
CA ILE A 48 6.90 -14.83 5.00
C ILE A 48 7.22 -16.06 5.82
N GLN A 49 8.13 -15.88 6.76
CA GLN A 49 8.41 -16.85 7.81
C GLN A 49 8.18 -16.17 9.14
N VAL A 50 7.62 -16.92 10.07
CA VAL A 50 7.40 -16.41 11.42
C VAL A 50 8.44 -17.05 12.32
N ALA A 51 9.27 -16.20 12.93
CA ALA A 51 10.34 -16.67 13.79
C ALA A 51 10.05 -16.33 15.24
N GLU A 52 10.21 -17.31 16.14
CA GLU A 52 10.06 -17.10 17.55
C GLU A 52 11.45 -16.92 18.13
N LYS A 53 11.68 -15.83 18.83
CA LYS A 53 12.96 -15.59 19.50
C LYS A 53 12.73 -15.53 21.00
N SER A 54 13.59 -16.24 21.75
CA SER A 54 13.55 -16.20 23.20
C SER A 54 14.55 -15.16 23.67
N GLY A 55 14.15 -14.34 24.61
CA GLY A 55 15.02 -13.33 25.20
C GLY A 55 14.81 -13.21 26.68
N LEU A 56 15.53 -12.28 27.30
CA LEU A 56 15.40 -12.08 28.74
C LEU A 56 13.99 -11.65 29.13
N LEU A 57 13.28 -11.00 28.24
CA LEU A 57 11.94 -10.53 28.54
C LEU A 57 10.85 -11.44 27.99
N GLY A 58 11.18 -12.65 27.59
CA GLY A 58 10.21 -13.60 27.09
C GLY A 58 10.36 -13.85 25.60
N LYS A 59 9.32 -14.50 25.04
CA LYS A 59 9.33 -14.85 23.62
C LYS A 59 8.90 -13.67 22.77
N LYS A 60 9.57 -13.49 21.65
CA LYS A 60 9.21 -12.47 20.67
C LYS A 60 8.92 -13.16 19.35
N ILE A 61 7.85 -12.74 18.70
CA ILE A 61 7.48 -13.27 17.40
C ILE A 61 7.80 -12.21 16.37
N GLU A 62 8.60 -12.56 15.38
CA GLU A 62 8.98 -11.66 14.31
C GLU A 62 8.63 -12.28 12.98
N THR A 63 8.19 -11.46 12.04
CA THR A 63 7.92 -11.89 10.69
C THR A 63 9.08 -11.49 9.78
N LEU A 64 9.48 -12.40 8.93
CA LEU A 64 10.58 -12.17 8.00
C LEU A 64 10.09 -12.42 6.58
N LEU A 65 10.53 -11.57 5.66
CA LEU A 65 10.14 -11.71 4.28
C LEU A 65 11.02 -12.77 3.61
N THR A 66 10.41 -13.68 2.87
CA THR A 66 11.17 -14.64 2.07
C THR A 66 11.54 -14.00 0.74
N LYS A 67 12.42 -14.67 -0.01
CA LYS A 67 12.74 -14.20 -1.36
C LYS A 67 11.49 -14.21 -2.24
N LYS A 68 10.64 -15.21 -2.08
CA LYS A 68 9.39 -15.29 -2.83
C LYS A 68 8.48 -14.11 -2.50
N GLY A 69 8.41 -13.74 -1.21
CA GLY A 69 7.62 -12.59 -0.79
C GLY A 69 8.19 -11.29 -1.33
N SER A 70 9.50 -11.14 -1.32
CA SER A 70 10.14 -9.95 -1.86
C SER A 70 9.87 -9.81 -3.35
N ASN A 71 9.95 -10.91 -4.09
CA ASN A 71 9.65 -10.89 -5.52
C ASN A 71 8.20 -10.52 -5.78
N GLU A 72 7.29 -10.98 -4.92
CA GLU A 72 5.89 -10.64 -5.07
C GLU A 72 5.66 -9.15 -4.86
N VAL A 73 6.29 -8.56 -3.83
CA VAL A 73 6.18 -7.12 -3.60
C VAL A 73 6.69 -6.35 -4.81
N ASP A 74 7.87 -6.72 -5.31
CA ASP A 74 8.47 -6.02 -6.44
C ASP A 74 7.58 -6.09 -7.67
N LYS A 75 6.98 -7.25 -7.92
CA LYS A 75 6.08 -7.42 -9.04
C LYS A 75 4.85 -6.53 -8.90
N GLN A 76 4.26 -6.50 -7.72
CA GLN A 76 3.06 -5.72 -7.48
C GLN A 76 3.36 -4.21 -7.56
N VAL A 77 4.49 -3.78 -7.03
CA VAL A 77 4.87 -2.37 -7.12
C VAL A 77 5.06 -1.97 -8.57
N HIS A 78 5.66 -2.85 -9.37
CA HIS A 78 5.83 -2.56 -10.81
C HIS A 78 4.46 -2.40 -11.49
N GLU A 79 3.52 -3.26 -11.16
CA GLU A 79 2.17 -3.14 -11.73
C GLU A 79 1.49 -1.85 -11.30
N LEU A 80 1.69 -1.43 -10.04
CA LEU A 80 1.13 -0.17 -9.57
C LEU A 80 1.74 1.03 -10.30
N GLN A 81 3.05 0.97 -10.57
CA GLN A 81 3.70 2.02 -11.33
C GLN A 81 3.16 2.10 -12.76
N THR A 82 2.88 0.95 -13.36
CA THR A 82 2.28 0.92 -14.69
C THR A 82 0.92 1.58 -14.68
N LYS A 83 0.11 1.29 -13.66
CA LYS A 83 -1.20 1.92 -13.54
C LYS A 83 -1.08 3.43 -13.38
N TRP A 84 -0.15 3.87 -12.55
CA TRP A 84 0.06 5.31 -12.36
C TRP A 84 0.49 5.98 -13.66
N ASN A 85 1.40 5.34 -14.40
CA ASN A 85 1.87 5.90 -15.66
C ASN A 85 0.71 6.02 -16.67
N GLN A 86 -0.18 5.04 -16.69
CA GLN A 86 -1.34 5.08 -17.55
C GLN A 86 -2.26 6.26 -17.18
N MET A 87 -2.53 6.42 -15.88
CA MET A 87 -3.34 7.54 -15.41
C MET A 87 -2.70 8.88 -15.77
N SER A 88 -1.38 8.98 -15.56
CA SER A 88 -0.65 10.21 -15.87
C SER A 88 -0.74 10.56 -17.35
N THR A 89 -0.66 9.55 -18.21
CA THR A 89 -0.78 9.77 -19.65
C THR A 89 -2.17 10.30 -20.01
N LEU A 90 -3.21 9.67 -19.45
CA LEU A 90 -4.58 10.12 -19.71
C LEU A 90 -4.79 11.56 -19.21
N TYR A 91 -4.19 11.89 -18.07
CA TYR A 91 -4.30 13.23 -17.54
C TYR A 91 -3.57 14.23 -18.44
N LYS A 92 -2.35 13.91 -18.85
CA LYS A 92 -1.54 14.83 -19.67
C LYS A 92 -2.13 15.03 -21.05
N THR A 93 -2.81 14.03 -21.60
CA THR A 93 -3.46 14.17 -22.89
C THR A 93 -4.86 14.73 -22.76
N GLN A 94 -5.29 15.07 -21.56
CA GLN A 94 -6.58 15.67 -21.30
C GLN A 94 -7.77 14.80 -21.70
N ASP A 95 -7.58 13.49 -21.62
CA ASP A 95 -8.64 12.52 -21.89
C ASP A 95 -9.46 12.34 -20.61
N LYS A 96 -10.40 13.25 -20.39
CA LYS A 96 -11.19 13.29 -19.17
C LYS A 96 -12.01 12.03 -18.96
N GLU A 97 -12.70 11.58 -20.01
CA GLU A 97 -13.54 10.40 -19.89
C GLU A 97 -12.71 9.14 -19.69
N GLY A 98 -11.62 9.01 -20.43
CA GLY A 98 -10.72 7.88 -20.27
C GLY A 98 -10.10 7.84 -18.90
N LEU A 99 -9.71 9.00 -18.38
CA LEU A 99 -9.13 9.08 -17.03
C LEU A 99 -10.15 8.66 -15.97
N LYS A 100 -11.38 9.18 -16.08
CA LYS A 100 -12.42 8.84 -15.11
C LYS A 100 -12.70 7.35 -15.12
N GLN A 101 -12.83 6.77 -16.29
CA GLN A 101 -13.08 5.34 -16.40
C GLN A 101 -11.93 4.52 -15.83
N TYR A 102 -10.71 4.90 -16.14
CA TYR A 102 -9.54 4.17 -15.63
C TYR A 102 -9.45 4.27 -14.10
N MET A 103 -9.73 5.44 -13.55
CA MET A 103 -9.70 5.64 -12.11
C MET A 103 -10.81 4.84 -11.43
N ASP A 104 -12.00 4.78 -12.03
CA ASP A 104 -13.08 3.96 -11.48
C ASP A 104 -12.69 2.48 -11.44
N GLU A 105 -12.04 2.01 -12.46
CA GLU A 105 -11.61 0.62 -12.54
C GLU A 105 -10.45 0.30 -11.63
N SER A 106 -9.65 1.30 -11.29
CA SER A 106 -8.43 1.10 -10.52
C SER A 106 -8.54 1.55 -9.07
N LYS A 107 -9.70 2.01 -8.63
CA LYS A 107 -9.80 2.63 -7.31
C LYS A 107 -9.43 1.72 -6.16
N SER A 108 -9.62 0.41 -6.31
CA SER A 108 -9.26 -0.53 -5.24
C SER A 108 -7.75 -0.61 -5.03
N PHE A 109 -6.96 -0.15 -5.99
CA PHE A 109 -5.52 -0.16 -5.88
C PHE A 109 -4.95 1.14 -5.31
N PHE A 110 -5.77 2.18 -5.16
CA PHE A 110 -5.27 3.47 -4.70
C PHE A 110 -4.64 3.42 -3.31
N PRO A 111 -5.21 2.74 -2.31
CA PRO A 111 -4.53 2.66 -1.02
C PRO A 111 -3.14 2.04 -1.12
N MET A 112 -2.99 1.01 -1.95
CA MET A 112 -1.68 0.40 -2.19
C MET A 112 -0.73 1.37 -2.85
N MET A 113 -1.21 2.11 -3.86
CA MET A 113 -0.39 3.08 -4.58
C MET A 113 0.09 4.19 -3.64
N ILE A 114 -0.77 4.61 -2.73
CA ILE A 114 -0.41 5.61 -1.74
C ILE A 114 0.61 5.04 -0.76
N PHE A 115 0.36 3.83 -0.27
CA PHE A 115 1.25 3.20 0.70
C PHE A 115 2.67 3.04 0.14
N PHE A 116 2.79 2.61 -1.10
CA PHE A 116 4.10 2.40 -1.71
C PHE A 116 4.69 3.67 -2.33
N GLY A 117 3.93 4.77 -2.32
CA GLY A 117 4.45 6.04 -2.82
C GLY A 117 4.70 6.06 -4.30
N VAL A 118 3.95 5.30 -5.09
CA VAL A 118 4.17 5.24 -6.53
C VAL A 118 3.49 6.37 -7.28
N MET A 119 2.67 7.18 -6.61
CA MET A 119 1.95 8.26 -7.29
C MET A 119 2.41 9.62 -6.78
N ASN A 120 2.29 10.61 -7.65
CA ASN A 120 2.49 12.00 -7.27
C ASN A 120 1.16 12.52 -6.72
N ILE A 121 1.14 12.86 -5.44
CA ILE A 121 -0.11 13.25 -4.77
C ILE A 121 -0.68 14.54 -5.35
N GLU A 122 0.17 15.49 -5.69
CA GLU A 122 -0.32 16.74 -6.28
C GLU A 122 -1.00 16.47 -7.62
N MET A 123 -0.37 15.68 -8.48
CA MET A 123 -0.97 15.33 -9.76
C MET A 123 -2.25 14.52 -9.56
N PHE A 124 -2.26 13.62 -8.58
CA PHE A 124 -3.42 12.82 -8.27
C PHE A 124 -4.60 13.73 -7.88
N SER A 125 -4.34 14.74 -7.04
CA SER A 125 -5.37 15.71 -6.69
C SER A 125 -5.88 16.49 -7.90
N MET A 126 -4.97 16.86 -8.80
CA MET A 126 -5.37 17.59 -9.99
C MET A 126 -6.21 16.74 -10.95
N MET A 127 -5.97 15.41 -10.95
CA MET A 127 -6.80 14.51 -11.75
C MET A 127 -8.25 14.57 -11.31
N PHE A 128 -8.51 14.63 -10.00
CA PHE A 128 -9.88 14.73 -9.51
C PHE A 128 -10.52 16.04 -9.90
N GLY A 129 -9.76 17.15 -9.87
CA GLY A 129 -10.26 18.41 -10.36
C GLY A 129 -10.65 18.34 -11.82
N MET A 130 -9.86 17.66 -12.63
CA MET A 130 -10.14 17.53 -14.05
C MET A 130 -11.40 16.71 -14.32
N ILE A 131 -11.60 15.61 -13.60
CA ILE A 131 -12.77 14.76 -13.84
C ILE A 131 -14.02 15.25 -13.10
N GLY A 132 -13.87 16.24 -12.20
CA GLY A 132 -15.03 16.83 -11.56
C GLY A 132 -15.63 16.01 -10.42
N ILE A 133 -14.81 15.16 -9.80
CA ILE A 133 -15.28 14.30 -8.70
C ILE A 133 -14.38 14.54 -7.50
N GLU A 134 -14.95 14.49 -6.30
CA GLU A 134 -14.15 14.66 -5.10
C GLU A 134 -13.31 13.43 -4.81
N MET A 135 -12.09 13.66 -4.37
CA MET A 135 -11.16 12.56 -4.07
C MET A 135 -11.73 11.62 -3.01
N SER A 136 -12.52 12.14 -2.06
CA SER A 136 -13.08 11.31 -1.02
C SER A 136 -14.02 10.24 -1.53
N ASN A 137 -14.52 10.37 -2.75
CA ASN A 137 -15.35 9.33 -3.34
C ASN A 137 -14.53 8.09 -3.74
N TYR A 138 -13.22 8.25 -3.91
CA TYR A 138 -12.38 7.14 -4.32
C TYR A 138 -11.43 6.67 -3.22
N VAL A 139 -11.00 7.56 -2.34
CA VAL A 139 -10.01 7.24 -1.31
C VAL A 139 -10.50 7.79 0.02
N PRO A 140 -10.63 6.96 1.05
CA PRO A 140 -10.95 7.48 2.38
C PRO A 140 -9.88 8.45 2.82
N THR A 141 -10.30 9.57 3.42
CA THR A 141 -9.37 10.62 3.81
C THR A 141 -8.31 10.12 4.79
N GLU A 142 -8.66 9.17 5.61
CA GLU A 142 -7.70 8.64 6.58
C GLU A 142 -6.60 7.84 5.94
N ASN A 143 -6.74 7.42 4.68
CA ASN A 143 -5.69 6.71 3.99
C ASN A 143 -4.78 7.63 3.19
N MET A 144 -5.08 8.93 3.19
CA MET A 144 -4.26 9.88 2.44
C MET A 144 -3.15 10.43 3.32
N PRO A 145 -1.96 10.57 2.79
CA PRO A 145 -0.92 11.26 3.54
C PRO A 145 -1.30 12.73 3.67
N GLU A 146 -1.02 13.29 4.82
CA GLU A 146 -1.30 14.68 5.02
C GLU A 146 -0.09 15.45 4.56
N GLY A 147 -0.13 15.96 3.37
CA GLY A 147 1.02 16.56 2.75
C GLY A 147 1.65 17.67 3.55
N GLU A 148 0.82 18.49 4.18
CA GLU A 148 1.34 19.54 4.97
C GLU A 148 2.09 19.03 6.15
N GLU A 149 1.61 17.99 6.78
CA GLU A 149 2.29 17.41 7.91
C GLU A 149 3.58 16.78 7.49
N PHE A 150 3.57 16.09 6.37
CA PHE A 150 4.79 15.53 5.90
C PHE A 150 5.81 16.59 5.57
N ASP A 151 5.40 17.65 4.91
CA ASP A 151 6.32 18.70 4.58
C ASP A 151 6.91 19.31 5.81
N THR A 152 6.11 19.51 6.83
CA THR A 152 6.57 20.06 8.07
C THR A 152 7.54 19.14 8.76
N ASP A 153 7.23 17.88 8.71
CA ASP A 153 8.09 16.93 9.35
C ASP A 153 9.36 16.77 8.64
N VAL A 154 9.36 16.90 7.37
CA VAL A 154 10.54 16.63 6.63
C VAL A 154 11.50 17.72 6.68
N GLU A 155 11.03 18.91 6.91
CA GLU A 155 11.97 19.91 6.90
C GLU A 155 12.76 19.95 8.04
N PHE A 156 12.77 19.12 8.73
CA PHE A 156 13.63 19.10 9.77
C PHE A 156 15.02 18.91 9.41
#